data_07267f893b119b643c559d1268277d2c
#
_entry.id   07267f893b119b643c559d1268277d2c
#
_cell.length_a   1.000
_cell.length_b   1.000
_cell.length_c   1.000
_cell.angle_alpha   90.00
_cell.angle_beta   90.00
_cell.angle_gamma   90.00
#
_symmetry.space_group_name_H-M   'P 1'
#
loop_
_entity.id
_entity.type
_entity.pdbx_description
1 polymer ?
#
loop_
_entity_poly.entity_id
_entity_poly.type
_entity_poly.pdbx_seq_one_letter_code
_entity_poly.pdbx_strand_id
1 'polypeptide(L)'
;TLAMSSAASDVYKRQILYCEKLTKKRDTLNYEIDGVVIKIDNLSIQKELGFSSRSPKWAIAKKFKAEEGSTQIVAVNFQMGRTGTLTPVAQLKPVKLGGVTISNATLHNMDEIERLDLRIGDFVKIKRAGDVIPKVIKVDKKKRKEKNKKILSPSNCPCCAKELSYFEELT
;
A
#
# COMPACT_ATOMS: atom_id res chain seq x y z
N THR A 1 -34.33 9.84 2.37
CA THR A 1 -34.11 8.48 2.90
C THR A 1 -34.80 7.48 1.97
N LEU A 2 -34.03 6.87 1.05
CA LEU A 2 -34.51 5.81 0.18
C LEU A 2 -34.77 4.56 1.06
N ALA A 3 -36.02 4.18 1.20
CA ALA A 3 -36.43 2.93 1.83
C ALA A 3 -35.95 1.78 0.92
N MET A 4 -34.88 1.10 1.30
CA MET A 4 -34.46 -0.14 0.63
C MET A 4 -35.50 -1.22 0.90
N SER A 5 -35.97 -1.94 -0.14
CA SER A 5 -36.85 -3.09 0.03
C SER A 5 -36.16 -4.15 0.90
N SER A 6 -36.93 -4.93 1.67
CA SER A 6 -36.39 -5.97 2.57
C SER A 6 -35.50 -6.98 1.83
N ALA A 7 -35.87 -7.36 0.60
CA ALA A 7 -35.11 -8.25 -0.25
C ALA A 7 -33.72 -7.67 -0.65
N ALA A 8 -33.64 -6.37 -0.99
CA ALA A 8 -32.39 -5.71 -1.29
C ALA A 8 -31.48 -5.62 -0.05
N SER A 9 -32.07 -5.40 1.13
CA SER A 9 -31.34 -5.42 2.41
C SER A 9 -30.74 -6.79 2.70
N ASP A 10 -31.45 -7.89 2.41
CA ASP A 10 -30.98 -9.25 2.66
C ASP A 10 -29.85 -9.65 1.70
N VAL A 11 -29.96 -9.28 0.43
CA VAL A 11 -28.87 -9.50 -0.55
C VAL A 11 -27.61 -8.75 -0.10
N TYR A 12 -27.73 -7.49 0.30
CA TYR A 12 -26.59 -6.68 0.79
C TYR A 12 -25.94 -7.30 2.03
N LYS A 13 -26.73 -7.75 3.01
CA LYS A 13 -26.24 -8.44 4.22
C LYS A 13 -25.46 -9.72 3.85
N ARG A 14 -26.00 -10.53 2.94
CA ARG A 14 -25.32 -11.76 2.47
C ARG A 14 -23.99 -11.46 1.79
N GLN A 15 -23.92 -10.40 0.98
CA GLN A 15 -22.66 -9.95 0.34
C GLN A 15 -21.61 -9.55 1.38
N ILE A 16 -21.99 -8.81 2.41
CA ILE A 16 -21.06 -8.42 3.48
C ILE A 16 -20.54 -9.66 4.20
N LEU A 17 -21.43 -10.55 4.63
CA LEU A 17 -21.08 -11.79 5.35
C LEU A 17 -20.14 -12.67 4.50
N TYR A 18 -20.38 -12.75 3.19
CA TYR A 18 -19.52 -13.49 2.28
C TYR A 18 -18.10 -12.88 2.21
N CYS A 19 -18.00 -11.55 2.09
CA CYS A 19 -16.73 -10.84 2.09
C CYS A 19 -15.95 -11.04 3.41
N GLU A 20 -16.64 -11.00 4.54
CA GLU A 20 -16.04 -11.25 5.86
C GLU A 20 -15.55 -12.69 5.99
N LYS A 21 -16.34 -13.66 5.51
CA LYS A 21 -15.95 -15.07 5.49
C LYS A 21 -14.70 -15.31 4.62
N LEU A 22 -14.64 -14.68 3.45
CA LEU A 22 -13.45 -14.78 2.58
C LEU A 22 -12.23 -14.11 3.21
N THR A 23 -12.41 -12.95 3.86
CA THR A 23 -11.33 -12.28 4.58
C THR A 23 -10.70 -13.19 5.65
N LYS A 24 -11.54 -13.93 6.40
CA LYS A 24 -11.09 -14.89 7.42
C LYS A 24 -10.42 -16.14 6.83
N LYS A 25 -10.84 -16.55 5.63
CA LYS A 25 -10.29 -17.73 4.95
C LYS A 25 -9.06 -17.41 4.07
N ARG A 26 -8.69 -16.14 3.94
CA ARG A 26 -7.64 -15.67 3.03
C ARG A 26 -6.34 -16.46 3.20
N ASP A 27 -5.89 -16.65 4.44
CA ASP A 27 -4.62 -17.30 4.76
C ASP A 27 -4.64 -18.82 4.58
N THR A 28 -5.82 -19.42 4.36
CA THR A 28 -6.01 -20.86 4.13
C THR A 28 -6.11 -21.23 2.65
N LEU A 29 -6.18 -20.22 1.77
CA LEU A 29 -6.22 -20.43 0.32
C LEU A 29 -4.81 -20.73 -0.21
N ASN A 30 -4.74 -21.54 -1.26
CA ASN A 30 -3.49 -21.87 -1.94
C ASN A 30 -3.05 -20.78 -2.96
N TYR A 31 -3.73 -19.64 -2.95
CA TYR A 31 -3.42 -18.45 -3.76
C TYR A 31 -3.75 -17.18 -2.98
N GLU A 32 -3.05 -16.10 -3.27
CA GLU A 32 -3.29 -14.81 -2.64
C GLU A 32 -4.50 -14.09 -3.26
N ILE A 33 -5.30 -13.44 -2.40
CA ILE A 33 -6.41 -12.58 -2.80
C ILE A 33 -6.30 -11.21 -2.14
N ASP A 34 -6.55 -10.14 -2.89
CA ASP A 34 -6.51 -8.75 -2.40
C ASP A 34 -7.91 -8.15 -2.20
N GLY A 35 -8.95 -8.84 -2.68
CA GLY A 35 -10.33 -8.39 -2.59
C GLY A 35 -11.33 -9.32 -3.24
N VAL A 36 -12.55 -8.85 -3.35
CA VAL A 36 -13.69 -9.53 -3.99
C VAL A 36 -14.28 -8.62 -5.04
N VAL A 37 -14.62 -9.15 -6.19
CA VAL A 37 -15.39 -8.43 -7.20
C VAL A 37 -16.84 -8.90 -7.15
N ILE A 38 -17.76 -7.99 -6.92
CA ILE A 38 -19.21 -8.21 -6.93
C ILE A 38 -19.72 -7.77 -8.30
N LYS A 39 -20.44 -8.64 -8.97
CA LYS A 39 -20.94 -8.41 -10.33
C LYS A 39 -22.46 -8.64 -10.39
N ILE A 40 -23.13 -7.96 -11.31
CA ILE A 40 -24.49 -8.30 -11.70
C ILE A 40 -24.44 -9.65 -12.44
N ASP A 41 -25.26 -10.61 -12.02
CA ASP A 41 -25.24 -11.97 -12.58
C ASP A 41 -25.84 -12.04 -13.99
N ASN A 42 -26.87 -11.25 -14.27
CA ASN A 42 -27.54 -11.25 -15.57
C ASN A 42 -26.71 -10.58 -16.66
N LEU A 43 -26.27 -11.37 -17.64
CA LEU A 43 -25.43 -10.91 -18.76
C LEU A 43 -26.12 -9.89 -19.68
N SER A 44 -27.46 -9.94 -19.82
CA SER A 44 -28.19 -8.97 -20.63
C SER A 44 -28.14 -7.59 -19.95
N ILE A 45 -28.32 -7.54 -18.62
CA ILE A 45 -28.21 -6.30 -17.85
C ILE A 45 -26.76 -5.78 -17.86
N GLN A 46 -25.76 -6.65 -17.83
CA GLN A 46 -24.36 -6.23 -17.95
C GLN A 46 -24.11 -5.52 -19.29
N LYS A 47 -24.67 -6.05 -20.39
CA LYS A 47 -24.56 -5.44 -21.72
C LYS A 47 -25.25 -4.08 -21.79
N GLU A 48 -26.44 -3.97 -21.21
CA GLU A 48 -27.21 -2.73 -21.16
C GLU A 48 -26.50 -1.63 -20.38
N LEU A 49 -25.97 -1.95 -19.20
CA LEU A 49 -25.22 -1.00 -18.37
C LEU A 49 -23.89 -0.58 -18.99
N GLY A 50 -23.23 -1.46 -19.74
CA GLY A 50 -22.00 -1.19 -20.44
C GLY A 50 -20.83 -0.82 -19.54
N PHE A 51 -19.95 0.05 -20.07
CA PHE A 51 -18.71 0.46 -19.42
C PHE A 51 -18.65 1.97 -19.25
N SER A 52 -17.92 2.42 -18.25
CA SER A 52 -17.38 3.77 -18.19
C SER A 52 -16.02 3.80 -18.89
N SER A 53 -15.35 4.98 -18.96
CA SER A 53 -14.02 5.10 -19.61
C SER A 53 -12.96 4.14 -19.04
N ARG A 54 -13.09 3.70 -17.79
CA ARG A 54 -12.05 2.90 -17.09
C ARG A 54 -12.57 1.64 -16.40
N SER A 55 -13.89 1.44 -16.32
CA SER A 55 -14.45 0.34 -15.52
C SER A 55 -15.83 -0.10 -16.00
N PRO A 56 -16.23 -1.36 -15.80
CA PRO A 56 -17.60 -1.80 -16.04
C PRO A 56 -18.55 -1.17 -15.02
N LYS A 57 -19.74 -0.73 -15.47
CA LYS A 57 -20.79 -0.18 -14.60
C LYS A 57 -21.53 -1.26 -13.80
N TRP A 58 -21.37 -2.53 -14.17
CA TRP A 58 -22.03 -3.69 -13.59
C TRP A 58 -21.17 -4.48 -12.59
N ALA A 59 -19.96 -3.98 -12.28
CA ALA A 59 -19.06 -4.64 -11.32
C ALA A 59 -18.45 -3.63 -10.37
N ILE A 60 -18.27 -4.06 -9.12
CA ILE A 60 -17.59 -3.27 -8.07
C ILE A 60 -16.59 -4.13 -7.33
N ALA A 61 -15.38 -3.62 -7.14
CA ALA A 61 -14.35 -4.29 -6.36
C ALA A 61 -14.37 -3.81 -4.90
N LYS A 62 -14.48 -4.76 -3.97
CA LYS A 62 -14.29 -4.54 -2.55
C LYS A 62 -12.93 -5.10 -2.14
N LYS A 63 -11.92 -4.25 -2.06
CA LYS A 63 -10.59 -4.64 -1.59
C LYS A 63 -10.58 -4.91 -0.10
N PHE A 64 -9.81 -5.90 0.32
CA PHE A 64 -9.58 -6.15 1.74
C PHE A 64 -8.76 -5.03 2.36
N LYS A 65 -8.89 -4.89 3.68
CA LYS A 65 -8.03 -3.96 4.41
C LYS A 65 -6.58 -4.39 4.22
N ALA A 66 -5.74 -3.40 3.91
CA ALA A 66 -4.31 -3.66 3.82
C ALA A 66 -3.76 -4.04 5.19
N GLU A 67 -2.87 -5.01 5.20
CA GLU A 67 -2.22 -5.45 6.42
C GLU A 67 -1.18 -4.44 6.89
N GLU A 68 -1.09 -4.28 8.20
CA GLU A 68 -0.14 -3.38 8.84
C GLU A 68 0.79 -4.19 9.76
N GLY A 69 2.06 -3.88 9.71
CA GLY A 69 3.07 -4.45 10.59
C GLY A 69 3.97 -3.38 11.19
N SER A 70 4.60 -3.71 12.31
CA SER A 70 5.59 -2.84 12.93
C SER A 70 6.98 -3.45 12.80
N THR A 71 7.95 -2.66 12.37
CA THR A 71 9.34 -3.06 12.22
C THR A 71 10.28 -1.90 12.47
N GLN A 72 11.60 -2.11 12.35
CA GLN A 72 12.61 -1.07 12.57
C GLN A 72 13.39 -0.80 11.28
N ILE A 73 13.65 0.48 10.99
CA ILE A 73 14.54 0.89 9.89
C ILE A 73 15.98 0.59 10.28
N VAL A 74 16.67 -0.21 9.49
CA VAL A 74 18.08 -0.56 9.69
C VAL A 74 18.97 0.39 8.90
N ALA A 75 18.61 0.65 7.64
CA ALA A 75 19.34 1.53 6.74
C ALA A 75 18.37 2.12 5.71
N VAL A 76 18.82 3.10 4.96
CA VAL A 76 18.13 3.66 3.80
C VAL A 76 19.08 3.69 2.62
N ASN A 77 18.64 3.10 1.53
CA ASN A 77 19.33 3.10 0.25
C ASN A 77 18.56 3.96 -0.74
N PHE A 78 19.27 4.57 -1.67
CA PHE A 78 18.68 5.36 -2.74
C PHE A 78 18.81 4.59 -4.06
N GLN A 79 17.71 4.45 -4.76
CA GLN A 79 17.63 3.75 -6.05
C GLN A 79 17.25 4.74 -7.15
N MET A 80 17.92 4.64 -8.29
CA MET A 80 17.59 5.44 -9.47
C MET A 80 16.55 4.72 -10.32
N GLY A 81 15.41 5.37 -10.54
CA GLY A 81 14.38 4.90 -11.44
C GLY A 81 14.72 5.10 -12.91
N ARG A 82 13.95 4.49 -13.81
CA ARG A 82 14.15 4.60 -15.28
C ARG A 82 14.01 6.03 -15.80
N THR A 83 13.25 6.86 -15.13
CA THR A 83 13.02 8.28 -15.47
C THR A 83 14.07 9.23 -14.88
N GLY A 84 15.09 8.69 -14.19
CA GLY A 84 16.09 9.51 -13.48
C GLY A 84 15.65 9.95 -12.08
N THR A 85 14.48 9.53 -11.60
CA THR A 85 13.99 9.88 -10.27
C THR A 85 14.69 9.05 -9.20
N LEU A 86 15.21 9.72 -8.18
CA LEU A 86 15.86 9.10 -7.04
C LEU A 86 14.79 8.69 -5.98
N THR A 87 14.68 7.40 -5.73
CA THR A 87 13.69 6.84 -4.79
C THR A 87 14.39 6.29 -3.55
N PRO A 88 14.09 6.81 -2.34
CA PRO A 88 14.59 6.24 -1.10
C PRO A 88 13.85 4.95 -0.75
N VAL A 89 14.60 3.93 -0.36
CA VAL A 89 14.10 2.62 0.06
C VAL A 89 14.67 2.27 1.43
N ALA A 90 13.78 2.07 2.39
CA ALA A 90 14.17 1.64 3.72
C ALA A 90 14.49 0.14 3.73
N GLN A 91 15.63 -0.23 4.26
CA GLN A 91 15.93 -1.58 4.71
C GLN A 91 15.36 -1.75 6.12
N LEU A 92 14.59 -2.78 6.30
CA LEU A 92 13.83 -3.06 7.52
C LEU A 92 14.32 -4.34 8.20
N LYS A 93 14.17 -4.43 9.51
CA LYS A 93 14.22 -5.74 10.15
C LYS A 93 13.13 -6.61 9.55
N PRO A 94 13.44 -7.85 9.11
CA PRO A 94 12.46 -8.73 8.49
C PRO A 94 11.22 -8.91 9.37
N VAL A 95 10.05 -8.73 8.77
CA VAL A 95 8.75 -8.90 9.43
C VAL A 95 7.81 -9.65 8.51
N LYS A 96 7.08 -10.62 9.05
CA LYS A 96 6.04 -11.34 8.30
C LYS A 96 4.78 -10.48 8.23
N LEU A 97 4.27 -10.28 7.01
CA LEU A 97 3.06 -9.51 6.74
C LEU A 97 2.39 -10.05 5.48
N GLY A 98 1.13 -10.48 5.58
CA GLY A 98 0.40 -11.06 4.46
C GLY A 98 1.07 -12.31 3.88
N GLY A 99 1.52 -13.24 4.74
CA GLY A 99 2.17 -14.48 4.30
C GLY A 99 3.60 -14.34 3.79
N VAL A 100 4.11 -13.11 3.59
CA VAL A 100 5.45 -12.82 3.04
C VAL A 100 6.34 -12.15 4.07
N THR A 101 7.65 -12.42 3.97
CA THR A 101 8.65 -11.71 4.78
C THR A 101 9.08 -10.44 4.07
N ILE A 102 8.83 -9.30 4.70
CA ILE A 102 9.19 -7.98 4.19
C ILE A 102 10.50 -7.52 4.84
N SER A 103 11.49 -7.19 4.01
CA SER A 103 12.79 -6.64 4.42
C SER A 103 13.04 -5.24 3.84
N ASN A 104 12.24 -4.78 2.88
CA ASN A 104 12.36 -3.47 2.25
C ASN A 104 10.99 -2.80 2.16
N ALA A 105 10.96 -1.47 2.25
CA ALA A 105 9.77 -0.66 2.00
C ALA A 105 10.15 0.65 1.31
N THR A 106 9.29 1.12 0.41
CA THR A 106 9.50 2.43 -0.20
C THR A 106 9.23 3.56 0.80
N LEU A 107 10.04 4.60 0.74
CA LEU A 107 9.85 5.86 1.45
C LEU A 107 9.28 6.95 0.54
N HIS A 108 8.94 6.60 -0.69
CA HIS A 108 8.37 7.46 -1.73
C HIS A 108 9.36 8.51 -2.25
N ASN A 109 9.58 9.61 -1.51
CA ASN A 109 10.49 10.71 -1.83
C ASN A 109 11.07 11.34 -0.54
N MET A 110 11.91 12.35 -0.69
CA MET A 110 12.50 13.06 0.47
C MET A 110 11.46 13.85 1.27
N ASP A 111 10.44 14.43 0.63
CA ASP A 111 9.39 15.19 1.29
C ASP A 111 8.60 14.31 2.26
N GLU A 112 8.33 13.07 1.86
CA GLU A 112 7.65 12.11 2.74
C GLU A 112 8.52 11.71 3.94
N ILE A 113 9.84 11.61 3.76
CA ILE A 113 10.80 11.39 4.85
C ILE A 113 10.77 12.55 5.85
N GLU A 114 10.75 13.78 5.36
CA GLU A 114 10.67 14.99 6.18
C GLU A 114 9.31 15.10 6.87
N ARG A 115 8.22 14.91 6.14
CA ARG A 115 6.84 14.94 6.66
C ARG A 115 6.64 13.97 7.82
N LEU A 116 7.19 12.78 7.73
CA LEU A 116 7.13 11.77 8.77
C LEU A 116 8.22 11.92 9.83
N ASP A 117 9.21 12.79 9.62
CA ASP A 117 10.42 12.93 10.43
C ASP A 117 11.09 11.56 10.64
N LEU A 118 11.37 10.85 9.53
CA LEU A 118 11.96 9.51 9.55
C LEU A 118 13.45 9.57 9.85
N ARG A 119 13.91 8.62 10.68
CA ARG A 119 15.34 8.46 11.01
C ARG A 119 15.76 6.99 10.94
N ILE A 120 17.00 6.76 10.60
CA ILE A 120 17.59 5.42 10.69
C ILE A 120 17.56 4.97 12.16
N GLY A 121 17.03 3.78 12.40
CA GLY A 121 16.83 3.23 13.73
C GLY A 121 15.43 3.41 14.29
N ASP A 122 14.54 4.15 13.61
CA ASP A 122 13.16 4.33 14.06
C ASP A 122 12.33 3.05 13.93
N PHE A 123 11.40 2.89 14.86
CA PHE A 123 10.31 1.93 14.72
C PHE A 123 9.21 2.55 13.87
N VAL A 124 8.78 1.82 12.86
CA VAL A 124 7.80 2.28 11.87
C VAL A 124 6.68 1.29 11.70
N LYS A 125 5.51 1.80 11.37
CA LYS A 125 4.42 1.00 10.83
C LYS A 125 4.52 0.98 9.31
N ILE A 126 4.48 -0.22 8.75
CA ILE A 126 4.43 -0.45 7.32
C ILE A 126 3.06 -1.02 6.94
N LYS A 127 2.68 -0.77 5.70
CA LYS A 127 1.42 -1.24 5.12
C LYS A 127 1.70 -1.92 3.80
N ARG A 128 1.10 -3.10 3.60
CA ARG A 128 1.09 -3.82 2.33
C ARG A 128 -0.35 -4.04 1.89
N ALA A 129 -0.67 -3.68 0.66
CA ALA A 129 -1.96 -3.92 0.03
C ALA A 129 -1.76 -4.87 -1.14
N GLY A 130 -2.17 -6.14 -1.00
CA GLY A 130 -1.98 -7.17 -2.03
C GLY A 130 -0.50 -7.33 -2.39
N ASP A 131 -0.19 -7.47 -3.67
CA ASP A 131 1.18 -7.63 -4.20
C ASP A 131 1.90 -6.28 -4.48
N VAL A 132 1.49 -5.22 -3.77
CA VAL A 132 2.09 -3.90 -3.93
C VAL A 132 3.31 -3.76 -3.01
N ILE A 133 4.32 -2.99 -3.48
CA ILE A 133 5.51 -2.67 -2.69
C ILE A 133 5.11 -2.07 -1.33
N PRO A 134 5.59 -2.61 -0.20
CA PRO A 134 5.27 -2.09 1.12
C PRO A 134 5.72 -0.64 1.26
N LYS A 135 4.91 0.16 1.95
CA LYS A 135 5.26 1.56 2.26
C LYS A 135 5.24 1.83 3.75
N VAL A 136 6.08 2.74 4.19
CA VAL A 136 6.05 3.27 5.56
C VAL A 136 4.90 4.25 5.67
N ILE A 137 4.05 4.10 6.70
CA ILE A 137 2.88 4.98 6.92
C ILE A 137 2.98 5.82 8.18
N LYS A 138 3.73 5.37 9.18
CA LYS A 138 3.83 6.08 10.46
C LYS A 138 5.11 5.70 11.20
N VAL A 139 5.66 6.68 11.94
CA VAL A 139 6.78 6.50 12.87
C VAL A 139 6.26 6.38 14.29
N ASP A 140 6.80 5.44 15.06
CA ASP A 140 6.58 5.37 16.51
C ASP A 140 7.62 6.22 17.24
N LYS A 141 7.35 7.53 17.34
CA LYS A 141 8.25 8.50 17.98
C LYS A 141 8.50 8.20 19.47
N LYS A 142 7.60 7.43 20.12
CA LYS A 142 7.77 7.06 21.54
C LYS A 142 8.92 6.07 21.75
N LYS A 143 9.24 5.28 20.73
CA LYS A 143 10.33 4.30 20.74
C LYS A 143 11.63 4.82 20.14
N ARG A 144 11.68 6.11 19.74
CA ARG A 144 12.86 6.74 19.17
C ARG A 144 13.96 6.88 20.21
N LYS A 145 15.18 6.57 19.81
CA LYS A 145 16.39 6.76 20.62
C LYS A 145 17.11 8.02 20.12
N GLU A 146 17.81 8.73 21.01
CA GLU A 146 18.58 9.95 20.69
C GLU A 146 19.64 9.73 19.61
N LYS A 147 20.20 8.52 19.54
CA LYS A 147 21.21 8.13 18.54
C LYS A 147 20.67 7.87 17.13
N ASN A 148 19.36 7.99 16.89
CA ASN A 148 18.79 7.76 15.57
C ASN A 148 19.19 8.88 14.62
N LYS A 149 19.83 8.50 13.48
CA LYS A 149 20.42 9.43 12.51
C LYS A 149 19.38 9.94 11.52
N LYS A 150 19.44 11.23 11.17
CA LYS A 150 18.66 11.78 10.07
C LYS A 150 19.05 11.13 8.75
N ILE A 151 18.07 10.99 7.85
CA ILE A 151 18.26 10.53 6.48
C ILE A 151 18.58 11.76 5.65
N LEU A 152 19.75 11.77 5.01
CA LEU A 152 20.17 12.85 4.14
C LEU A 152 20.10 12.39 2.68
N SER A 153 19.67 13.29 1.80
CA SER A 153 19.76 13.05 0.35
C SER A 153 21.22 12.97 -0.07
N PRO A 154 21.61 12.02 -0.92
CA PRO A 154 22.95 12.02 -1.49
C PRO A 154 23.12 13.20 -2.44
N SER A 155 24.32 13.77 -2.49
CA SER A 155 24.68 14.82 -3.46
C SER A 155 24.97 14.26 -4.84
N ASN A 156 25.36 13.00 -4.92
CA ASN A 156 25.75 12.35 -6.16
C ASN A 156 24.90 11.11 -6.43
N CYS A 157 24.67 10.84 -7.72
CA CYS A 157 23.95 9.66 -8.18
C CYS A 157 24.65 8.37 -7.74
N PRO A 158 23.93 7.42 -7.09
CA PRO A 158 24.54 6.15 -6.65
C PRO A 158 24.97 5.23 -7.81
N CYS A 159 24.48 5.49 -9.04
CA CYS A 159 24.78 4.65 -10.21
C CYS A 159 25.95 5.19 -11.04
N CYS A 160 26.07 6.51 -11.22
CA CYS A 160 27.06 7.12 -12.15
C CYS A 160 27.90 8.25 -11.53
N ALA A 161 27.74 8.50 -10.22
CA ALA A 161 28.44 9.52 -9.44
C ALA A 161 28.27 10.98 -9.94
N LYS A 162 27.40 11.24 -10.93
CA LYS A 162 27.05 12.60 -11.36
C LYS A 162 26.31 13.34 -10.26
N GLU A 163 26.49 14.64 -10.20
CA GLU A 163 25.77 15.51 -9.27
C GLU A 163 24.26 15.46 -9.51
N LEU A 164 23.48 15.46 -8.43
CA LEU A 164 22.02 15.42 -8.45
C LEU A 164 21.48 16.84 -8.37
N SER A 165 20.52 17.17 -9.23
CA SER A 165 19.76 18.40 -9.17
C SER A 165 18.41 18.16 -8.52
N TYR A 166 17.93 19.12 -7.75
CA TYR A 166 16.60 19.10 -7.14
C TYR A 166 15.63 19.85 -8.07
N PHE A 167 14.52 19.22 -8.40
CA PHE A 167 13.45 19.87 -9.14
C PHE A 167 12.22 19.93 -8.23
N GLU A 168 11.75 21.14 -7.94
CA GLU A 168 10.40 21.33 -7.37
C GLU A 168 9.40 21.18 -8.51
N GLU A 169 8.49 20.20 -8.41
CA GLU A 169 7.31 20.17 -9.25
C GLU A 169 6.42 21.35 -8.83
N LEU A 170 6.30 22.33 -9.70
CA LEU A 170 5.30 23.38 -9.56
C LEU A 170 3.91 22.72 -9.68
N THR A 171 3.23 22.54 -8.55
CA THR A 171 1.83 22.11 -8.47
C THR A 171 0.87 23.22 -8.85
#